data_b0f6fc556fe36b324726f17ced17362b
#
_entry.id   b0f6fc556fe36b324726f17ced17362b
#
_cell.length_a   1.000
_cell.length_b   1.000
_cell.length_c   1.000
_cell.angle_alpha   90.00
_cell.angle_beta   90.00
_cell.angle_gamma   90.00
#
_symmetry.space_group_name_H-M   'P 1'
#
loop_
_entity.id
_entity.type
_entity.pdbx_description
1 polymer ?
#
loop_
_entity_poly.entity_id
_entity_poly.type
_entity_poly.pdbx_seq_one_letter_code
_entity_poly.pdbx_strand_id
1 'polypeptide(L)'
;MNEIIDKTTNAIINQYYKNYPPVKNPTAYLVVGQPGAGKTQIVEQIAIRKNMAFINGDAYRRFYPDYANLYQKYGDEIINITKKFSGEITENLIDKLSDKKINLIIEGTLRTTEVPEKTRNLLSNKQYQVELNVIVVKPEISWLRTIKRFQEMKNEGSIPRLTAKEHHDKVVKNLSNNLKEIYQSKKFSEIKLYQLKDRDFKVIYSMQKTPDIDPSTILDKEFKRKYTKKEVYNIKNEFKKYISTNELNALFKGKVKQISLGMER
;
A
#
# COMPACT_ATOMS: atom_id res chain seq x y z
N MET A 1 16.69 -16.79 -16.66
CA MET A 1 15.88 -15.91 -15.80
C MET A 1 16.71 -15.33 -14.67
N ASN A 2 17.46 -16.13 -13.89
CA ASN A 2 18.30 -15.65 -12.78
C ASN A 2 19.29 -14.56 -13.21
N GLU A 3 19.98 -14.71 -14.33
CA GLU A 3 20.89 -13.70 -14.86
C GLU A 3 20.22 -12.35 -15.13
N ILE A 4 18.98 -12.37 -15.62
CA ILE A 4 18.20 -11.14 -15.86
C ILE A 4 17.81 -10.48 -14.53
N ILE A 5 17.41 -11.28 -13.54
CA ILE A 5 17.11 -10.80 -12.19
C ILE A 5 18.35 -10.12 -11.59
N ASP A 6 19.51 -10.78 -11.65
CA ASP A 6 20.75 -10.25 -11.11
C ASP A 6 21.20 -8.97 -11.82
N LYS A 7 21.14 -8.93 -13.14
CA LYS A 7 21.47 -7.75 -13.94
C LYS A 7 20.56 -6.59 -13.61
N THR A 8 19.24 -6.84 -13.56
CA THR A 8 18.22 -5.81 -13.22
C THR A 8 18.42 -5.31 -11.81
N THR A 9 18.60 -6.22 -10.85
CA THR A 9 18.84 -5.87 -9.45
C THR A 9 20.08 -5.00 -9.30
N ASN A 10 21.20 -5.38 -9.91
CA ASN A 10 22.45 -4.63 -9.82
C ASN A 10 22.36 -3.24 -10.47
N ALA A 11 21.63 -3.11 -11.58
CA ALA A 11 21.40 -1.80 -12.22
C ALA A 11 20.62 -0.86 -11.29
N ILE A 12 19.56 -1.37 -10.63
CA ILE A 12 18.76 -0.60 -9.67
C ILE A 12 19.59 -0.24 -8.43
N ILE A 13 20.37 -1.19 -7.89
CA ILE A 13 21.24 -0.95 -6.73
C ILE A 13 22.25 0.16 -7.00
N ASN A 14 22.90 0.13 -8.17
CA ASN A 14 23.88 1.14 -8.53
C ASN A 14 23.26 2.54 -8.59
N GLN A 15 22.00 2.67 -9.02
CA GLN A 15 21.26 3.91 -8.99
C GLN A 15 20.99 4.35 -7.55
N TYR A 16 20.58 3.43 -6.67
CA TYR A 16 20.32 3.75 -5.28
C TYR A 16 21.58 4.16 -4.51
N TYR A 17 22.70 3.46 -4.73
CA TYR A 17 23.98 3.80 -4.08
C TYR A 17 24.48 5.21 -4.42
N LYS A 18 24.18 5.71 -5.62
CA LYS A 18 24.53 7.07 -6.02
C LYS A 18 23.69 8.13 -5.31
N ASN A 19 22.44 7.80 -4.97
CA ASN A 19 21.45 8.76 -4.50
C ASN A 19 21.23 8.72 -2.98
N TYR A 20 21.56 7.59 -2.32
CA TYR A 20 21.27 7.38 -0.90
C TYR A 20 22.52 6.96 -0.13
N PRO A 21 23.07 7.82 0.72
CA PRO A 21 24.24 7.50 1.53
C PRO A 21 23.91 6.53 2.67
N PRO A 22 24.87 5.72 3.13
CA PRO A 22 24.76 4.94 4.35
C PRO A 22 24.52 5.81 5.59
N VAL A 23 23.76 5.29 6.56
CA VAL A 23 23.48 5.97 7.83
C VAL A 23 23.86 5.10 9.03
N LYS A 24 24.27 5.71 10.14
CA LYS A 24 24.69 4.99 11.35
C LYS A 24 23.53 4.19 11.98
N ASN A 25 22.35 4.78 12.05
CA ASN A 25 21.15 4.18 12.64
C ASN A 25 20.06 4.06 11.56
N PRO A 26 20.10 3.01 10.73
CA PRO A 26 19.21 2.90 9.60
C PRO A 26 17.77 2.59 10.04
N THR A 27 16.83 3.18 9.32
CA THR A 27 15.40 2.97 9.53
C THR A 27 14.77 2.38 8.27
N ALA A 28 13.85 1.45 8.46
CA ALA A 28 13.03 0.92 7.37
C ALA A 28 11.54 1.14 7.67
N TYR A 29 10.83 1.72 6.71
CA TYR A 29 9.38 1.90 6.76
C TYR A 29 8.69 0.87 5.88
N LEU A 30 7.92 -0.01 6.50
CA LEU A 30 6.99 -0.86 5.76
C LEU A 30 5.66 -0.10 5.62
N VAL A 31 5.34 0.36 4.41
CA VAL A 31 4.09 1.08 4.12
C VAL A 31 3.09 0.12 3.53
N VAL A 32 2.02 -0.13 4.26
CA VAL A 32 1.03 -1.16 3.93
C VAL A 32 -0.40 -0.63 3.87
N GLY A 33 -1.27 -1.37 3.20
CA GLY A 33 -2.68 -1.05 3.03
C GLY A 33 -3.23 -1.74 1.79
N GLN A 34 -4.55 -1.79 1.66
CA GLN A 34 -5.21 -2.42 0.52
C GLN A 34 -4.87 -1.72 -0.82
N PRO A 35 -5.06 -2.39 -1.96
CA PRO A 35 -4.96 -1.76 -3.28
C PRO A 35 -5.83 -0.49 -3.35
N GLY A 36 -5.32 0.59 -3.94
CA GLY A 36 -6.02 1.87 -4.00
C GLY A 36 -6.02 2.70 -2.70
N ALA A 37 -5.33 2.27 -1.65
CA ALA A 37 -5.25 3.03 -0.39
C ALA A 37 -4.49 4.37 -0.50
N GLY A 38 -3.69 4.57 -1.57
CA GLY A 38 -2.87 5.78 -1.73
C GLY A 38 -1.45 5.63 -1.18
N LYS A 39 -0.95 4.41 -1.05
CA LYS A 39 0.39 4.11 -0.53
C LYS A 39 1.49 4.85 -1.27
N THR A 40 1.50 4.82 -2.60
CA THR A 40 2.53 5.49 -3.41
C THR A 40 2.62 6.99 -3.10
N GLN A 41 1.48 7.67 -2.95
CA GLN A 41 1.45 9.10 -2.63
C GLN A 41 2.09 9.42 -1.27
N ILE A 42 1.83 8.65 -0.23
CA ILE A 42 2.48 8.86 1.09
C ILE A 42 3.95 8.47 1.05
N VAL A 43 4.29 7.41 0.31
CA VAL A 43 5.68 6.96 0.16
C VAL A 43 6.53 8.06 -0.45
N GLU A 44 6.07 8.68 -1.53
CA GLU A 44 6.78 9.80 -2.18
C GLU A 44 7.02 10.97 -1.21
N GLN A 45 6.00 11.33 -0.43
CA GLN A 45 6.13 12.39 0.57
C GLN A 45 7.16 12.04 1.66
N ILE A 46 7.15 10.81 2.14
CA ILE A 46 8.08 10.35 3.18
C ILE A 46 9.49 10.19 2.62
N ALA A 47 9.64 9.57 1.45
CA ALA A 47 10.92 9.29 0.83
C ALA A 47 11.73 10.57 0.59
N ILE A 48 11.08 11.61 0.06
CA ILE A 48 11.72 12.92 -0.16
C ILE A 48 12.15 13.57 1.16
N ARG A 49 11.24 13.60 2.16
CA ARG A 49 11.51 14.27 3.43
C ARG A 49 12.58 13.58 4.28
N LYS A 50 12.73 12.26 4.14
CA LYS A 50 13.59 11.43 5.00
C LYS A 50 14.78 10.80 4.27
N ASN A 51 14.99 11.13 3.01
CA ASN A 51 16.06 10.57 2.18
C ASN A 51 16.10 9.04 2.26
N MET A 52 15.01 8.39 1.83
CA MET A 52 14.83 6.94 1.90
C MET A 52 14.74 6.33 0.51
N ALA A 53 15.41 5.21 0.27
CA ALA A 53 15.29 4.44 -0.96
C ALA A 53 13.93 3.74 -1.02
N PHE A 54 13.17 4.00 -2.08
CA PHE A 54 11.82 3.44 -2.26
C PHE A 54 11.84 2.12 -3.02
N ILE A 55 11.35 1.05 -2.40
CA ILE A 55 11.23 -0.29 -2.96
C ILE A 55 9.74 -0.60 -3.20
N ASN A 56 9.38 -0.81 -4.48
CA ASN A 56 8.02 -1.17 -4.90
C ASN A 56 8.08 -2.36 -5.86
N GLY A 57 7.71 -3.55 -5.40
CA GLY A 57 7.75 -4.78 -6.19
C GLY A 57 6.94 -4.72 -7.48
N ASP A 58 5.78 -4.03 -7.48
CA ASP A 58 4.98 -3.90 -8.69
C ASP A 58 5.68 -3.11 -9.80
N ALA A 59 6.53 -2.16 -9.45
CA ALA A 59 7.28 -1.38 -10.42
C ALA A 59 8.33 -2.21 -11.18
N TYR A 60 8.80 -3.30 -10.59
CA TYR A 60 9.84 -4.14 -11.20
C TYR A 60 9.31 -5.14 -12.23
N ARG A 61 7.98 -5.36 -12.30
CA ARG A 61 7.33 -6.22 -13.30
C ARG A 61 7.66 -5.82 -14.73
N ARG A 62 7.80 -4.51 -14.99
CA ARG A 62 8.13 -3.96 -16.32
C ARG A 62 9.48 -4.41 -16.87
N PHE A 63 10.38 -4.87 -16.00
CA PHE A 63 11.69 -5.40 -16.40
C PHE A 63 11.65 -6.90 -16.78
N TYR A 64 10.48 -7.53 -16.65
CA TYR A 64 10.31 -8.89 -17.15
C TYR A 64 10.51 -8.92 -18.66
N PRO A 65 11.26 -9.91 -19.20
CA PRO A 65 11.49 -10.01 -20.64
C PRO A 65 10.17 -9.97 -21.41
N ASP A 66 10.14 -9.16 -22.46
CA ASP A 66 9.00 -9.02 -23.38
C ASP A 66 7.68 -8.63 -22.71
N TYR A 67 7.75 -7.90 -21.58
CA TYR A 67 6.60 -7.56 -20.75
C TYR A 67 5.41 -6.96 -21.53
N ALA A 68 5.69 -6.07 -22.52
CA ALA A 68 4.64 -5.41 -23.28
C ALA A 68 3.87 -6.39 -24.19
N ASN A 69 4.56 -7.27 -24.92
CA ASN A 69 3.93 -8.27 -25.78
C ASN A 69 3.21 -9.34 -24.94
N LEU A 70 3.77 -9.72 -23.80
CA LEU A 70 3.10 -10.63 -22.88
C LEU A 70 1.81 -10.02 -22.33
N TYR A 71 1.80 -8.71 -22.02
CA TYR A 71 0.58 -8.04 -21.60
C TYR A 71 -0.49 -8.04 -22.72
N GLN A 72 -0.09 -7.75 -23.97
CA GLN A 72 -1.01 -7.83 -25.11
C GLN A 72 -1.60 -9.22 -25.28
N LYS A 73 -0.81 -10.27 -25.04
CA LYS A 73 -1.23 -11.66 -25.21
C LYS A 73 -2.07 -12.20 -24.04
N TYR A 74 -1.70 -11.87 -22.80
CA TYR A 74 -2.25 -12.48 -21.58
C TYR A 74 -3.06 -11.51 -20.72
N GLY A 75 -3.08 -10.21 -21.06
CA GLY A 75 -3.79 -9.20 -20.26
C GLY A 75 -3.36 -9.21 -18.80
N ASP A 76 -4.33 -9.23 -17.90
CA ASP A 76 -4.09 -9.15 -16.46
C ASP A 76 -3.38 -10.38 -15.86
N GLU A 77 -3.36 -11.52 -16.55
CA GLU A 77 -2.59 -12.70 -16.14
C GLU A 77 -1.08 -12.44 -16.08
N ILE A 78 -0.59 -11.38 -16.72
CA ILE A 78 0.79 -10.93 -16.63
C ILE A 78 1.25 -10.74 -15.16
N ILE A 79 0.31 -10.41 -14.26
CA ILE A 79 0.59 -10.23 -12.82
C ILE A 79 1.07 -11.56 -12.22
N ASN A 80 0.42 -12.68 -12.59
CA ASN A 80 0.79 -14.01 -12.12
C ASN A 80 2.10 -14.48 -12.75
N ILE A 81 2.27 -14.25 -14.05
CA ILE A 81 3.49 -14.60 -14.81
C ILE A 81 4.73 -13.90 -14.22
N THR A 82 4.61 -12.62 -13.87
CA THR A 82 5.74 -11.80 -13.40
C THR A 82 5.93 -11.79 -11.89
N LYS A 83 5.05 -12.44 -11.13
CA LYS A 83 5.04 -12.39 -9.65
C LYS A 83 6.35 -12.85 -9.02
N LYS A 84 6.88 -14.00 -9.45
CA LYS A 84 8.13 -14.56 -8.92
C LYS A 84 9.31 -13.64 -9.24
N PHE A 85 9.42 -13.21 -10.48
CA PHE A 85 10.47 -12.30 -10.95
C PHE A 85 10.51 -10.99 -10.14
N SER A 86 9.37 -10.31 -10.01
CA SER A 86 9.33 -9.06 -9.26
C SER A 86 9.56 -9.25 -7.76
N GLY A 87 9.14 -10.40 -7.22
CA GLY A 87 9.39 -10.78 -5.82
C GLY A 87 10.87 -10.98 -5.53
N GLU A 88 11.59 -11.73 -6.36
CA GLU A 88 13.03 -11.98 -6.20
C GLU A 88 13.85 -10.69 -6.32
N ILE A 89 13.53 -9.81 -7.28
CA ILE A 89 14.18 -8.48 -7.36
C ILE A 89 13.93 -7.69 -6.08
N THR A 90 12.70 -7.69 -5.57
CA THR A 90 12.34 -6.96 -4.34
C THR A 90 13.13 -7.48 -3.13
N GLU A 91 13.18 -8.80 -2.94
CA GLU A 91 13.93 -9.42 -1.84
C GLU A 91 15.44 -9.13 -1.95
N ASN A 92 16.02 -9.26 -3.15
CA ASN A 92 17.42 -8.95 -3.40
C ASN A 92 17.75 -7.46 -3.15
N LEU A 93 16.85 -6.53 -3.51
CA LEU A 93 17.03 -5.11 -3.23
C LEU A 93 17.01 -4.82 -1.75
N ILE A 94 16.04 -5.37 -1.01
CA ILE A 94 15.96 -5.21 0.44
C ILE A 94 17.24 -5.71 1.11
N ASP A 95 17.69 -6.89 0.72
CA ASP A 95 18.89 -7.52 1.28
C ASP A 95 20.15 -6.68 1.02
N LYS A 96 20.45 -6.40 -0.25
CA LYS A 96 21.68 -5.70 -0.64
C LYS A 96 21.72 -4.22 -0.20
N LEU A 97 20.60 -3.50 -0.26
CA LEU A 97 20.55 -2.11 0.21
C LEU A 97 20.66 -2.01 1.74
N SER A 98 20.12 -3.00 2.45
CA SER A 98 20.27 -3.07 3.91
C SER A 98 21.70 -3.40 4.36
N ASP A 99 22.50 -4.15 3.59
CA ASP A 99 23.93 -4.34 3.87
C ASP A 99 24.69 -3.02 3.85
N LYS A 100 24.27 -2.07 3.02
CA LYS A 100 24.85 -0.72 2.94
C LYS A 100 24.24 0.28 3.93
N LYS A 101 23.36 -0.16 4.83
CA LYS A 101 22.75 0.72 5.86
C LYS A 101 22.02 1.93 5.26
N ILE A 102 21.39 1.78 4.12
CA ILE A 102 20.56 2.81 3.48
C ILE A 102 19.17 2.82 4.11
N ASN A 103 18.60 3.97 4.42
CA ASN A 103 17.22 4.06 4.86
C ASN A 103 16.26 3.57 3.77
N LEU A 104 15.31 2.71 4.14
CA LEU A 104 14.42 2.03 3.21
C LEU A 104 12.96 2.37 3.45
N ILE A 105 12.20 2.53 2.39
CA ILE A 105 10.75 2.53 2.43
C ILE A 105 10.24 1.45 1.47
N ILE A 106 9.46 0.50 1.99
CA ILE A 106 9.05 -0.72 1.30
C ILE A 106 7.53 -0.76 1.23
N GLU A 107 6.98 -0.80 0.02
CA GLU A 107 5.53 -0.88 -0.20
C GLU A 107 5.03 -2.32 -0.14
N GLY A 108 3.92 -2.55 0.59
CA GLY A 108 3.25 -3.84 0.71
C GLY A 108 1.74 -3.73 0.88
N THR A 109 1.06 -4.86 1.11
CA THR A 109 -0.41 -4.89 1.27
C THR A 109 -0.88 -5.31 2.65
N LEU A 110 -0.06 -5.95 3.46
CA LEU A 110 -0.43 -6.61 4.71
C LEU A 110 -1.55 -7.67 4.51
N ARG A 111 -1.49 -8.39 3.38
CA ARG A 111 -2.44 -9.48 3.09
C ARG A 111 -2.26 -10.66 4.04
N THR A 112 -1.03 -10.89 4.50
CA THR A 112 -0.61 -11.86 5.52
C THR A 112 0.40 -11.20 6.44
N THR A 113 0.65 -11.79 7.61
CA THR A 113 1.67 -11.32 8.57
C THR A 113 3.07 -11.82 8.23
N GLU A 114 3.20 -12.94 7.51
CA GLU A 114 4.48 -13.58 7.18
C GLU A 114 5.45 -12.68 6.43
N VAL A 115 4.97 -11.98 5.39
CA VAL A 115 5.84 -11.16 4.53
C VAL A 115 6.43 -9.97 5.30
N PRO A 116 5.63 -9.13 5.99
CA PRO A 116 6.19 -8.03 6.78
C PRO A 116 7.04 -8.53 7.95
N GLU A 117 6.72 -9.67 8.58
CA GLU A 117 7.54 -10.24 9.63
C GLU A 117 8.88 -10.78 9.12
N LYS A 118 8.90 -11.49 7.99
CA LYS A 118 10.14 -11.92 7.32
C LYS A 118 11.03 -10.73 7.01
N THR A 119 10.46 -9.69 6.40
CA THR A 119 11.18 -8.46 6.06
C THR A 119 11.70 -7.76 7.32
N ARG A 120 10.86 -7.63 8.37
CA ARG A 120 11.27 -7.04 9.64
C ARG A 120 12.41 -7.84 10.29
N ASN A 121 12.33 -9.17 10.33
CA ASN A 121 13.37 -10.02 10.91
C ASN A 121 14.71 -9.84 10.20
N LEU A 122 14.72 -9.89 8.86
CA LEU A 122 15.91 -9.64 8.07
C LEU A 122 16.53 -8.28 8.38
N LEU A 123 15.72 -7.23 8.40
CA LEU A 123 16.19 -5.87 8.65
C LEU A 123 16.64 -5.65 10.09
N SER A 124 15.95 -6.23 11.07
CA SER A 124 16.35 -6.14 12.48
C SER A 124 17.67 -6.87 12.76
N ASN A 125 17.93 -8.02 12.14
CA ASN A 125 19.21 -8.69 12.18
C ASN A 125 20.36 -7.85 11.62
N LYS A 126 20.02 -6.94 10.70
CA LYS A 126 20.93 -5.92 10.15
C LYS A 126 20.85 -4.58 10.91
N GLN A 127 20.36 -4.58 12.16
CA GLN A 127 20.32 -3.42 13.06
C GLN A 127 19.46 -2.23 12.57
N TYR A 128 18.43 -2.49 11.76
CA TYR A 128 17.44 -1.48 11.40
C TYR A 128 16.39 -1.29 12.50
N GLN A 129 15.97 -0.04 12.69
CA GLN A 129 14.67 0.25 13.29
C GLN A 129 13.60 0.06 12.22
N VAL A 130 12.63 -0.83 12.47
CA VAL A 130 11.61 -1.17 11.49
C VAL A 130 10.25 -0.69 11.97
N GLU A 131 9.67 0.26 11.23
CA GLU A 131 8.35 0.83 11.50
C GLU A 131 7.30 0.27 10.52
N LEU A 132 6.10 -0.03 11.03
CA LEU A 132 4.94 -0.38 10.20
C LEU A 132 4.03 0.85 10.04
N ASN A 133 3.80 1.28 8.81
CA ASN A 133 3.00 2.44 8.46
C ASN A 133 1.77 1.99 7.67
N VAL A 134 0.59 2.04 8.28
CA VAL A 134 -0.66 1.54 7.69
C VAL A 134 -1.50 2.68 7.16
N ILE A 135 -1.94 2.59 5.92
CA ILE A 135 -2.83 3.59 5.33
C ILE A 135 -4.28 3.19 5.57
N VAL A 136 -5.00 4.04 6.29
CA VAL A 136 -6.41 3.84 6.64
C VAL A 136 -7.29 4.56 5.64
N VAL A 137 -7.99 3.80 4.84
CA VAL A 137 -8.99 4.29 3.87
C VAL A 137 -10.14 3.31 3.78
N LYS A 138 -11.36 3.82 3.65
CA LYS A 138 -12.55 2.96 3.57
C LYS A 138 -12.50 2.06 2.33
N PRO A 139 -12.97 0.81 2.43
CA PRO A 139 -12.90 -0.18 1.35
C PRO A 139 -13.48 0.31 0.02
N GLU A 140 -14.61 1.01 0.08
CA GLU A 140 -15.29 1.52 -1.12
C GLU A 140 -14.44 2.57 -1.85
N ILE A 141 -13.80 3.46 -1.10
CA ILE A 141 -12.95 4.51 -1.68
C ILE A 141 -11.69 3.89 -2.31
N SER A 142 -11.06 2.96 -1.61
CA SER A 142 -9.87 2.30 -2.16
C SER A 142 -10.21 1.48 -3.40
N TRP A 143 -11.36 0.80 -3.44
CA TRP A 143 -11.83 0.10 -4.63
C TRP A 143 -12.05 1.04 -5.81
N LEU A 144 -12.79 2.13 -5.61
CA LEU A 144 -13.02 3.15 -6.65
C LEU A 144 -11.71 3.72 -7.20
N ARG A 145 -10.71 3.94 -6.35
CA ARG A 145 -9.38 4.41 -6.78
C ARG A 145 -8.64 3.38 -7.62
N THR A 146 -8.86 2.07 -7.44
CA THR A 146 -8.27 1.06 -8.34
C THR A 146 -8.87 1.13 -9.74
N ILE A 147 -10.19 1.34 -9.84
CA ILE A 147 -10.90 1.51 -11.12
C ILE A 147 -10.41 2.80 -11.82
N LYS A 148 -10.40 3.91 -11.10
CA LYS A 148 -9.89 5.19 -11.60
C LYS A 148 -8.49 5.04 -12.17
N ARG A 149 -7.55 4.48 -11.39
CA ARG A 149 -6.17 4.25 -11.83
C ARG A 149 -6.08 3.42 -13.10
N PHE A 150 -6.86 2.34 -13.19
CA PHE A 150 -6.89 1.49 -14.38
C PHE A 150 -7.31 2.28 -15.62
N GLN A 151 -8.38 3.07 -15.53
CA GLN A 151 -8.89 3.87 -16.65
C GLN A 151 -7.90 4.98 -17.04
N GLU A 152 -7.29 5.66 -16.07
CA GLU A 152 -6.31 6.72 -16.32
C GLU A 152 -5.07 6.14 -17.03
N MET A 153 -4.50 5.04 -16.55
CA MET A 153 -3.36 4.37 -17.21
C MET A 153 -3.70 3.94 -18.64
N LYS A 154 -4.93 3.42 -18.86
CA LYS A 154 -5.38 3.05 -20.22
C LYS A 154 -5.46 4.27 -21.14
N ASN A 155 -5.98 5.39 -20.67
CA ASN A 155 -6.12 6.62 -21.45
C ASN A 155 -4.76 7.26 -21.77
N GLU A 156 -3.77 7.09 -20.90
CA GLU A 156 -2.40 7.58 -21.07
C GLU A 156 -1.55 6.65 -21.97
N GLY A 157 -2.10 5.57 -22.49
CA GLY A 157 -1.37 4.59 -23.30
C GLY A 157 -0.36 3.75 -22.51
N SER A 158 -0.41 3.81 -21.17
CA SER A 158 0.40 2.97 -20.31
C SER A 158 -0.21 1.58 -20.19
N ILE A 159 0.62 0.57 -19.84
CA ILE A 159 0.11 -0.77 -19.52
C ILE A 159 -0.71 -0.68 -18.23
N PRO A 160 -2.05 -0.79 -18.29
CA PRO A 160 -2.90 -0.60 -17.14
C PRO A 160 -2.79 -1.78 -16.17
N ARG A 161 -2.94 -1.51 -14.88
CA ARG A 161 -2.94 -2.53 -13.83
C ARG A 161 -4.34 -2.67 -13.26
N LEU A 162 -5.05 -3.72 -13.65
CA LEU A 162 -6.31 -4.07 -13.03
C LEU A 162 -6.05 -4.71 -11.66
N THR A 163 -6.83 -4.31 -10.68
CA THR A 163 -6.89 -5.01 -9.39
C THR A 163 -8.15 -5.87 -9.40
N ALA A 164 -8.00 -7.19 -9.32
CA ALA A 164 -9.15 -8.07 -9.19
C ALA A 164 -9.92 -7.74 -7.89
N LYS A 165 -11.25 -7.70 -7.97
CA LYS A 165 -12.11 -7.34 -6.84
C LYS A 165 -11.91 -8.29 -5.66
N GLU A 166 -11.80 -9.59 -5.94
CA GLU A 166 -11.58 -10.65 -4.96
C GLU A 166 -10.25 -10.46 -4.23
N HIS A 167 -9.20 -10.02 -4.95
CA HIS A 167 -7.91 -9.71 -4.34
C HIS A 167 -8.00 -8.51 -3.41
N HIS A 168 -8.64 -7.41 -3.85
CA HIS A 168 -8.89 -6.23 -3.02
C HIS A 168 -9.64 -6.60 -1.75
N ASP A 169 -10.76 -7.31 -1.89
CA ASP A 169 -11.64 -7.67 -0.77
C ASP A 169 -10.97 -8.63 0.21
N LYS A 170 -10.14 -9.56 -0.28
CA LYS A 170 -9.32 -10.44 0.57
C LYS A 170 -8.33 -9.65 1.42
N VAL A 171 -7.67 -8.65 0.85
CA VAL A 171 -6.76 -7.78 1.62
C VAL A 171 -7.55 -7.00 2.67
N VAL A 172 -8.66 -6.37 2.30
CA VAL A 172 -9.53 -5.60 3.22
C VAL A 172 -10.00 -6.47 4.38
N LYS A 173 -10.47 -7.70 4.09
CA LYS A 173 -10.97 -8.64 5.11
C LYS A 173 -9.91 -9.02 6.14
N ASN A 174 -8.67 -9.19 5.70
CA ASN A 174 -7.60 -9.68 6.57
C ASN A 174 -6.82 -8.55 7.26
N LEU A 175 -6.91 -7.31 6.75
CA LEU A 175 -6.03 -6.21 7.16
C LEU A 175 -6.08 -5.92 8.65
N SER A 176 -7.28 -5.91 9.25
CA SER A 176 -7.47 -5.63 10.68
C SER A 176 -6.89 -6.74 11.56
N ASN A 177 -7.18 -8.01 11.23
CA ASN A 177 -6.66 -9.14 11.99
C ASN A 177 -5.14 -9.24 11.90
N ASN A 178 -4.59 -9.06 10.69
CA ASN A 178 -3.14 -9.08 10.49
C ASN A 178 -2.44 -7.91 11.24
N LEU A 179 -3.07 -6.74 11.27
CA LEU A 179 -2.56 -5.61 12.05
C LEU A 179 -2.56 -5.91 13.55
N LYS A 180 -3.63 -6.54 14.06
CA LYS A 180 -3.74 -6.97 15.45
C LYS A 180 -2.63 -7.97 15.84
N GLU A 181 -2.41 -9.01 15.02
CA GLU A 181 -1.36 -10.00 15.23
C GLU A 181 0.02 -9.35 15.28
N ILE A 182 0.32 -8.44 14.34
CA ILE A 182 1.59 -7.71 14.31
C ILE A 182 1.74 -6.82 15.56
N TYR A 183 0.70 -6.11 15.98
CA TYR A 183 0.74 -5.29 17.19
C TYR A 183 1.00 -6.15 18.44
N GLN A 184 0.33 -7.29 18.56
CA GLN A 184 0.52 -8.22 19.68
C GLN A 184 1.91 -8.86 19.71
N SER A 185 2.56 -9.02 18.56
CA SER A 185 3.93 -9.54 18.47
C SER A 185 4.97 -8.64 19.12
N LYS A 186 4.69 -7.34 19.30
CA LYS A 186 5.58 -6.31 19.86
C LYS A 186 6.97 -6.24 19.20
N LYS A 187 7.08 -6.69 17.95
CA LYS A 187 8.36 -6.81 17.24
C LYS A 187 8.75 -5.56 16.45
N PHE A 188 7.81 -4.71 16.05
CA PHE A 188 8.08 -3.47 15.34
C PHE A 188 8.47 -2.35 16.31
N SER A 189 9.40 -1.48 15.92
CA SER A 189 9.83 -0.35 16.73
C SER A 189 8.74 0.72 16.84
N GLU A 190 7.86 0.82 15.86
CA GLU A 190 6.72 1.73 15.82
C GLU A 190 5.64 1.17 14.88
N ILE A 191 4.38 1.44 15.20
CA ILE A 191 3.23 1.24 14.31
C ILE A 191 2.48 2.56 14.22
N LYS A 192 2.32 3.08 13.00
CA LYS A 192 1.55 4.30 12.72
C LYS A 192 0.39 4.02 11.79
N LEU A 193 -0.74 4.68 12.05
CA LEU A 193 -1.86 4.71 11.12
C LEU A 193 -1.97 6.11 10.52
N TYR A 194 -2.11 6.14 9.19
CA TYR A 194 -2.24 7.39 8.43
C TYR A 194 -3.60 7.45 7.74
N GLN A 195 -4.21 8.62 7.76
CA GLN A 195 -5.43 8.91 7.03
C GLN A 195 -5.24 10.15 6.17
N LEU A 196 -5.72 10.09 4.92
CA LEU A 196 -5.73 11.26 4.04
C LEU A 196 -6.83 12.24 4.50
N LYS A 197 -6.43 13.46 4.86
CA LYS A 197 -7.31 14.58 5.22
C LYS A 197 -6.84 15.84 4.51
N ASP A 198 -7.74 16.52 3.83
CA ASP A 198 -7.43 17.80 3.17
C ASP A 198 -6.21 17.74 2.23
N ARG A 199 -6.10 16.66 1.44
CA ARG A 199 -5.00 16.34 0.52
C ARG A 199 -3.65 16.02 1.18
N ASP A 200 -3.60 15.90 2.51
CA ASP A 200 -2.39 15.54 3.26
C ASP A 200 -2.62 14.29 4.11
N PHE A 201 -1.54 13.50 4.31
CA PHE A 201 -1.59 12.34 5.19
C PHE A 201 -1.29 12.75 6.63
N LYS A 202 -2.25 12.52 7.51
CA LYS A 202 -2.12 12.79 8.94
C LYS A 202 -2.00 11.50 9.72
N VAL A 203 -1.08 11.49 10.68
CA VAL A 203 -0.97 10.39 11.65
C VAL A 203 -2.17 10.46 12.57
N ILE A 204 -2.98 9.41 12.60
CA ILE A 204 -4.15 9.29 13.48
C ILE A 204 -3.90 8.34 14.65
N TYR A 205 -2.80 7.59 14.62
CA TYR A 205 -2.33 6.72 15.70
C TYR A 205 -0.81 6.56 15.63
N SER A 206 -0.17 6.47 16.79
CA SER A 206 1.24 6.10 16.96
C SER A 206 1.36 5.23 18.20
N MET A 207 1.93 4.04 18.04
CA MET A 207 2.13 3.09 19.14
C MET A 207 2.99 3.67 20.26
N GLN A 208 4.02 4.46 19.93
CA GLN A 208 4.86 5.12 20.92
C GLN A 208 4.10 6.14 21.78
N LYS A 209 3.03 6.78 21.23
CA LYS A 209 2.20 7.75 21.96
C LYS A 209 1.06 7.11 22.75
N THR A 210 0.54 6.01 22.23
CA THR A 210 -0.61 5.30 22.82
C THR A 210 -0.38 3.77 22.76
N PRO A 211 0.60 3.26 23.55
CA PRO A 211 1.05 1.87 23.45
C PRO A 211 -0.02 0.84 23.82
N ASP A 212 -0.98 1.22 24.66
CA ASP A 212 -2.03 0.31 25.15
C ASP A 212 -3.26 0.24 24.23
N ILE A 213 -3.30 1.04 23.17
CA ILE A 213 -4.41 1.02 22.21
C ILE A 213 -4.06 0.11 21.06
N ASP A 214 -4.86 -0.93 20.85
CA ASP A 214 -4.75 -1.80 19.68
C ASP A 214 -5.13 -1.02 18.39
N PRO A 215 -4.20 -0.81 17.46
CA PRO A 215 -4.45 -0.03 16.23
C PRO A 215 -5.50 -0.65 15.31
N SER A 216 -5.74 -1.96 15.40
CA SER A 216 -6.79 -2.63 14.62
C SER A 216 -8.18 -2.11 14.96
N THR A 217 -8.41 -1.68 16.22
CA THR A 217 -9.69 -1.11 16.65
C THR A 217 -9.99 0.22 15.96
N ILE A 218 -8.96 1.02 15.71
CA ILE A 218 -9.09 2.30 15.00
C ILE A 218 -9.40 2.05 13.52
N LEU A 219 -8.69 1.08 12.90
CA LEU A 219 -8.94 0.66 11.52
C LEU A 219 -10.38 0.14 11.36
N ASP A 220 -10.83 -0.73 12.24
CA ASP A 220 -12.19 -1.29 12.24
C ASP A 220 -13.26 -0.20 12.41
N LYS A 221 -13.02 0.73 13.33
CA LYS A 221 -13.93 1.87 13.54
C LYS A 221 -14.11 2.68 12.26
N GLU A 222 -13.02 2.97 11.54
CA GLU A 222 -13.10 3.69 10.27
C GLU A 222 -13.78 2.85 9.19
N PHE A 223 -13.49 1.57 9.06
CA PHE A 223 -14.13 0.69 8.07
C PHE A 223 -15.64 0.55 8.29
N LYS A 224 -16.08 0.47 9.54
CA LYS A 224 -17.50 0.34 9.92
C LYS A 224 -18.25 1.67 9.97
N ARG A 225 -17.55 2.80 10.01
CA ARG A 225 -18.16 4.12 10.06
C ARG A 225 -19.08 4.37 8.86
N LYS A 226 -20.34 4.73 9.10
CA LYS A 226 -21.24 5.12 8.02
C LYS A 226 -20.82 6.45 7.40
N TYR A 227 -21.06 6.59 6.11
CA TYR A 227 -20.84 7.83 5.37
C TYR A 227 -21.91 8.87 5.69
N THR A 228 -21.54 10.13 5.63
CA THR A 228 -22.52 11.23 5.54
C THR A 228 -23.06 11.33 4.11
N LYS A 229 -24.22 11.96 3.94
CA LYS A 229 -24.79 12.24 2.60
C LYS A 229 -23.82 13.07 1.74
N LYS A 230 -23.15 14.08 2.36
CA LYS A 230 -22.18 14.95 1.70
C LYS A 230 -20.96 14.17 1.20
N GLU A 231 -20.42 13.25 2.02
CA GLU A 231 -19.30 12.39 1.61
C GLU A 231 -19.68 11.55 0.38
N VAL A 232 -20.85 10.89 0.41
CA VAL A 232 -21.30 10.07 -0.73
C VAL A 232 -21.52 10.91 -1.98
N TYR A 233 -22.11 12.09 -1.85
CA TYR A 233 -22.29 13.01 -2.97
C TYR A 233 -20.95 13.39 -3.62
N ASN A 234 -19.97 13.79 -2.80
CA ASN A 234 -18.64 14.16 -3.29
C ASN A 234 -17.94 12.97 -3.98
N ILE A 235 -17.99 11.78 -3.37
CA ILE A 235 -17.41 10.57 -3.95
C ILE A 235 -18.08 10.23 -5.29
N LYS A 236 -19.41 10.25 -5.36
CA LYS A 236 -20.12 9.99 -6.62
C LYS A 236 -19.72 10.98 -7.72
N ASN A 237 -19.61 12.27 -7.39
CA ASN A 237 -19.18 13.28 -8.36
C ASN A 237 -17.74 13.08 -8.84
N GLU A 238 -16.83 12.64 -7.96
CA GLU A 238 -15.46 12.32 -8.34
C GLU A 238 -15.39 11.11 -9.29
N PHE A 239 -16.16 10.07 -9.01
CA PHE A 239 -16.00 8.78 -9.68
C PHE A 239 -17.01 8.48 -10.81
N LYS A 240 -18.05 9.29 -11.00
CA LYS A 240 -19.11 9.09 -12.04
C LYS A 240 -18.58 8.96 -13.47
N LYS A 241 -17.39 9.46 -13.78
CA LYS A 241 -16.75 9.33 -15.08
C LYS A 241 -15.98 8.01 -15.28
N TYR A 242 -15.80 7.23 -14.22
CA TYR A 242 -15.06 5.97 -14.25
C TYR A 242 -15.95 4.74 -14.03
N ILE A 243 -17.13 4.93 -13.45
CA ILE A 243 -18.06 3.84 -13.09
C ILE A 243 -19.50 4.34 -13.18
N SER A 244 -20.43 3.45 -13.54
CA SER A 244 -21.84 3.80 -13.73
C SER A 244 -22.51 4.28 -12.43
N THR A 245 -23.54 5.11 -12.56
CA THR A 245 -24.35 5.59 -11.43
C THR A 245 -25.00 4.44 -10.66
N ASN A 246 -25.43 3.38 -11.35
CA ASN A 246 -26.05 2.21 -10.72
C ASN A 246 -25.06 1.46 -9.83
N GLU A 247 -23.83 1.23 -10.30
CA GLU A 247 -22.78 0.60 -9.53
C GLU A 247 -22.36 1.45 -8.32
N LEU A 248 -22.25 2.78 -8.51
CA LEU A 248 -21.98 3.71 -7.40
C LEU A 248 -23.11 3.65 -6.34
N ASN A 249 -24.39 3.60 -6.75
CA ASN A 249 -25.50 3.47 -5.85
C ASN A 249 -25.46 2.14 -5.07
N ALA A 250 -25.19 1.04 -5.76
CA ALA A 250 -25.06 -0.28 -5.14
C ALA A 250 -23.92 -0.32 -4.10
N LEU A 251 -22.80 0.30 -4.40
CA LEU A 251 -21.62 0.32 -3.52
C LEU A 251 -21.90 0.99 -2.16
N PHE A 252 -22.76 2.02 -2.14
CA PHE A 252 -23.10 2.79 -0.94
C PHE A 252 -24.44 2.40 -0.30
N LYS A 253 -25.15 1.41 -0.85
CA LYS A 253 -26.44 0.94 -0.29
C LYS A 253 -26.26 0.49 1.17
N GLY A 254 -27.06 1.03 2.08
CA GLY A 254 -27.00 0.70 3.50
C GLY A 254 -25.81 1.29 4.29
N LYS A 255 -24.90 1.99 3.63
CA LYS A 255 -23.66 2.54 4.25
C LYS A 255 -23.75 4.03 4.60
N VAL A 256 -24.89 4.68 4.34
CA VAL A 256 -25.11 6.10 4.62
C VAL A 256 -25.83 6.27 5.96
N LYS A 257 -25.46 7.31 6.73
CA LYS A 257 -26.18 7.69 7.94
C LYS A 257 -27.60 8.09 7.57
N GLN A 258 -28.58 7.47 8.21
CA GLN A 258 -29.95 8.00 8.21
C GLN A 258 -29.99 9.26 9.08
N ILE A 259 -30.63 10.31 8.60
CA ILE A 259 -30.94 11.46 9.44
C ILE A 259 -32.07 10.98 10.35
N SER A 260 -31.80 10.82 11.64
CA SER A 260 -32.91 10.82 12.62
C SER A 260 -33.57 12.21 12.52
N LEU A 261 -34.75 12.28 11.97
CA LEU A 261 -35.63 13.42 12.20
C LEU A 261 -35.86 13.43 13.71
N GLY A 262 -35.07 14.21 14.42
CA GLY A 262 -35.40 14.58 15.79
C GLY A 262 -36.78 15.25 15.75
N MET A 263 -37.79 14.57 16.25
CA MET A 263 -38.98 15.23 16.69
C MET A 263 -38.57 16.04 17.93
N GLU A 264 -38.19 17.30 17.72
CA GLU A 264 -38.31 18.28 18.79
C GLU A 264 -39.80 18.45 19.04
N ARG A 265 -40.26 17.94 20.17
CA ARG A 265 -41.53 18.32 20.80
C ARG A 265 -41.21 19.38 21.84
#